data_f3e60d105be61d53d066afc39516f1d6
#
_entry.id   f3e60d105be61d53d066afc39516f1d6
#
_cell.length_a   1.000
_cell.length_b   1.000
_cell.length_c   1.000
_cell.angle_alpha   90.00
_cell.angle_beta   90.00
_cell.angle_gamma   90.00
#
_symmetry.space_group_name_H-M   'P 1'
#
loop_
_entity.id
_entity.type
_entity.pdbx_description
1 polymer ?
#
loop_
_entity_poly.entity_id
_entity_poly.type
_entity_poly.pdbx_seq_one_letter_code
_entity_poly.pdbx_strand_id
1 'polypeptide(L)'
;MKEFNNTDKKIMGATFKILQEEGFAKATTKKIAAEAGVNEVTIFRNFQNKNNLVETTKEYYLQILLKKLEEIFDFNEDDEIEEYLKSNFVGLLACSDKEFSIIKIAMEEVREIPERKQLISRITDTIIFKLNEFFKLQVEKDKIREIDSKVLAVMCFSMTFQSVILWKVYDKNPGIESDHFSNAFLDILYNGIKA
;
A
#
# COMPACT_ATOMS: atom_id res chain seq x y z
N MET A 1 2.41 -7.19 -17.26
CA MET A 1 2.29 -5.71 -17.16
C MET A 1 2.48 -5.11 -18.56
N LYS A 2 1.62 -4.15 -18.98
CA LYS A 2 1.81 -3.46 -20.27
C LYS A 2 3.17 -2.73 -20.25
N GLU A 3 4.00 -2.92 -21.27
CA GLU A 3 5.25 -2.18 -21.39
C GLU A 3 4.96 -0.72 -21.78
N PHE A 4 5.47 0.20 -20.97
CA PHE A 4 5.39 1.62 -21.22
C PHE A 4 6.78 2.14 -21.61
N ASN A 5 6.84 2.95 -22.68
CA ASN A 5 8.05 3.59 -23.11
C ASN A 5 8.46 4.74 -22.15
N ASN A 6 9.66 5.30 -22.35
CA ASN A 6 10.17 6.36 -21.48
C ASN A 6 9.29 7.61 -21.46
N THR A 7 8.66 7.96 -22.58
CA THR A 7 7.74 9.11 -22.68
C THR A 7 6.47 8.85 -21.87
N ASP A 8 5.89 7.65 -21.97
CA ASP A 8 4.72 7.26 -21.19
C ASP A 8 5.00 7.32 -19.68
N LYS A 9 6.16 6.80 -19.26
CA LYS A 9 6.59 6.84 -17.85
C LYS A 9 6.79 8.28 -17.34
N LYS A 10 7.32 9.20 -18.18
CA LYS A 10 7.42 10.63 -17.83
C LYS A 10 6.03 11.26 -17.65
N ILE A 11 5.11 11.00 -18.59
CA ILE A 11 3.73 11.51 -18.54
C ILE A 11 3.02 10.97 -17.29
N MET A 12 3.09 9.66 -17.03
CA MET A 12 2.50 9.05 -15.83
C MET A 12 3.13 9.58 -14.55
N GLY A 13 4.46 9.80 -14.51
CA GLY A 13 5.15 10.39 -13.37
C GLY A 13 4.66 11.80 -13.05
N ALA A 14 4.52 12.66 -14.07
CA ALA A 14 3.96 14.00 -13.93
C ALA A 14 2.50 13.96 -13.49
N THR A 15 1.71 13.04 -14.07
CA THR A 15 0.30 12.83 -13.67
C THR A 15 0.19 12.45 -12.21
N PHE A 16 1.00 11.48 -11.77
CA PHE A 16 0.98 10.99 -10.38
C PHE A 16 1.34 12.09 -9.39
N LYS A 17 2.39 12.88 -9.69
CA LYS A 17 2.79 14.03 -8.87
C LYS A 17 1.65 15.04 -8.72
N ILE A 18 1.00 15.44 -9.82
CA ILE A 18 -0.10 16.41 -9.78
C ILE A 18 -1.32 15.85 -9.03
N LEU A 19 -1.63 14.56 -9.20
CA LEU A 19 -2.70 13.89 -8.45
C LEU A 19 -2.45 13.92 -6.95
N GLN A 20 -1.19 13.68 -6.53
CA GLN A 20 -0.78 13.69 -5.14
C GLN A 20 -0.83 15.09 -4.51
N GLU A 21 -0.37 16.10 -5.25
CA GLU A 21 -0.25 17.47 -4.73
C GLU A 21 -1.57 18.25 -4.80
N GLU A 22 -2.39 18.01 -5.82
CA GLU A 22 -3.50 18.90 -6.15
C GLU A 22 -4.84 18.19 -6.41
N GLY A 23 -4.82 16.86 -6.47
CA GLY A 23 -5.99 16.03 -6.72
C GLY A 23 -6.44 15.98 -8.20
N PHE A 24 -7.45 15.16 -8.46
CA PHE A 24 -7.96 14.87 -9.82
C PHE A 24 -8.48 16.12 -10.55
N ALA A 25 -9.20 16.99 -9.85
CA ALA A 25 -9.84 18.16 -10.47
C ALA A 25 -8.83 19.11 -11.13
N LYS A 26 -7.67 19.31 -10.51
CA LYS A 26 -6.62 20.21 -10.99
C LYS A 26 -5.63 19.56 -11.97
N ALA A 27 -5.67 18.25 -12.15
CA ALA A 27 -4.83 17.51 -13.10
C ALA A 27 -5.37 17.71 -14.53
N THR A 28 -5.02 18.82 -15.18
CA THR A 28 -5.36 19.06 -16.60
C THR A 28 -4.29 18.49 -17.52
N THR A 29 -4.67 18.05 -18.74
CA THR A 29 -3.71 17.55 -19.74
C THR A 29 -2.64 18.57 -20.11
N LYS A 30 -3.01 19.85 -20.17
CA LYS A 30 -2.05 20.95 -20.39
C LYS A 30 -1.00 21.05 -19.28
N LYS A 31 -1.43 20.94 -18.01
CA LYS A 31 -0.53 20.99 -16.87
C LYS A 31 0.38 19.77 -16.81
N ILE A 32 -0.19 18.59 -17.07
CA ILE A 32 0.57 17.32 -17.12
C ILE A 32 1.61 17.38 -18.24
N ALA A 33 1.25 17.89 -19.43
CA ALA A 33 2.18 18.03 -20.54
C ALA A 33 3.35 18.96 -20.20
N ALA A 34 3.08 20.10 -19.55
CA ALA A 34 4.11 21.02 -19.10
C ALA A 34 5.05 20.39 -18.08
N GLU A 35 4.52 19.71 -17.07
CA GLU A 35 5.30 19.02 -16.04
C GLU A 35 6.13 17.86 -16.62
N ALA A 36 5.57 17.11 -17.58
CA ALA A 36 6.27 16.00 -18.26
C ALA A 36 7.28 16.45 -19.30
N GLY A 37 7.30 17.74 -19.67
CA GLY A 37 8.15 18.28 -20.75
C GLY A 37 7.79 17.73 -22.13
N VAL A 38 6.48 17.53 -22.40
CA VAL A 38 5.99 17.01 -23.68
C VAL A 38 4.91 17.92 -24.28
N ASN A 39 4.61 17.72 -25.58
CA ASN A 39 3.45 18.38 -26.18
C ASN A 39 2.15 17.67 -25.72
N GLU A 40 1.10 18.44 -25.46
CA GLU A 40 -0.20 17.91 -25.05
C GLU A 40 -0.78 16.90 -26.07
N VAL A 41 -0.51 17.09 -27.36
CA VAL A 41 -0.87 16.14 -28.43
C VAL A 41 -0.29 14.74 -28.18
N THR A 42 0.89 14.66 -27.55
CA THR A 42 1.53 13.38 -27.18
C THR A 42 0.70 12.62 -26.13
N ILE A 43 0.09 13.35 -25.18
CA ILE A 43 -0.81 12.75 -24.20
C ILE A 43 -2.03 12.14 -24.88
N PHE A 44 -2.68 12.89 -25.77
CA PHE A 44 -3.87 12.38 -26.47
C PHE A 44 -3.54 11.20 -27.39
N ARG A 45 -2.39 11.23 -28.05
CA ARG A 45 -1.93 10.11 -28.90
C ARG A 45 -1.69 8.83 -28.10
N ASN A 46 -1.10 8.93 -26.89
CA ASN A 46 -0.67 7.76 -26.13
C ASN A 46 -1.76 7.26 -25.17
N PHE A 47 -2.59 8.16 -24.66
CA PHE A 47 -3.59 7.87 -23.60
C PHE A 47 -5.02 8.21 -23.99
N GLN A 48 -5.27 8.80 -25.16
CA GLN A 48 -6.59 9.16 -25.73
C GLN A 48 -7.28 10.32 -25.00
N ASN A 49 -7.41 10.27 -23.67
CA ASN A 49 -8.05 11.30 -22.86
C ASN A 49 -7.48 11.34 -21.44
N LYS A 50 -7.84 12.38 -20.68
CA LYS A 50 -7.41 12.58 -19.30
C LYS A 50 -7.79 11.41 -18.38
N ASN A 51 -9.04 10.92 -18.49
CA ASN A 51 -9.52 9.86 -17.60
C ASN A 51 -8.71 8.58 -17.79
N ASN A 52 -8.49 8.18 -19.05
CA ASN A 52 -7.67 7.00 -19.35
C ASN A 52 -6.20 7.16 -18.89
N LEU A 53 -5.63 8.37 -19.04
CA LEU A 53 -4.29 8.65 -18.52
C LEU A 53 -4.24 8.47 -16.99
N VAL A 54 -5.22 9.04 -16.28
CA VAL A 54 -5.28 8.95 -14.81
C VAL A 54 -5.47 7.52 -14.34
N GLU A 55 -6.42 6.77 -14.92
CA GLU A 55 -6.65 5.37 -14.54
C GLU A 55 -5.43 4.49 -14.88
N THR A 56 -4.80 4.68 -16.03
CA THR A 56 -3.56 3.99 -16.40
C THR A 56 -2.42 4.30 -15.41
N THR A 57 -2.32 5.56 -14.99
CA THR A 57 -1.31 6.01 -14.01
C THR A 57 -1.53 5.36 -12.64
N LYS A 58 -2.77 5.37 -12.15
CA LYS A 58 -3.13 4.72 -10.87
C LYS A 58 -2.80 3.23 -10.91
N GLU A 59 -3.23 2.54 -11.96
CA GLU A 59 -2.95 1.10 -12.10
C GLU A 59 -1.45 0.81 -12.16
N TYR A 60 -0.67 1.61 -12.86
CA TYR A 60 0.78 1.46 -12.94
C TYR A 60 1.45 1.57 -11.56
N TYR A 61 1.11 2.59 -10.77
CA TYR A 61 1.68 2.78 -9.43
C TYR A 61 1.13 1.78 -8.41
N LEU A 62 -0.13 1.36 -8.55
CA LEU A 62 -0.69 0.30 -7.74
C LEU A 62 0.07 -1.02 -7.94
N GLN A 63 0.37 -1.41 -9.18
CA GLN A 63 1.15 -2.62 -9.46
C GLN A 63 2.54 -2.59 -8.83
N ILE A 64 3.20 -1.41 -8.83
CA ILE A 64 4.49 -1.24 -8.16
C ILE A 64 4.34 -1.47 -6.65
N LEU A 65 3.32 -0.88 -6.02
CA LEU A 65 3.06 -1.08 -4.59
C LEU A 65 2.71 -2.53 -4.28
N LEU A 66 1.81 -3.16 -5.05
CA LEU A 66 1.40 -4.55 -4.80
C LEU A 66 2.61 -5.50 -4.86
N LYS A 67 3.48 -5.33 -5.87
CA LYS A 67 4.72 -6.11 -5.94
C LYS A 67 5.60 -5.90 -4.71
N LYS A 68 5.73 -4.66 -4.24
CA LYS A 68 6.49 -4.34 -3.02
C LYS A 68 5.87 -4.98 -1.78
N LEU A 69 4.54 -4.98 -1.68
CA LEU A 69 3.83 -5.64 -0.58
C LEU A 69 3.98 -7.16 -0.63
N GLU A 70 3.94 -7.77 -1.82
CA GLU A 70 4.22 -9.20 -1.99
C GLU A 70 5.63 -9.56 -1.49
N GLU A 71 6.64 -8.71 -1.74
CA GLU A 71 8.00 -8.89 -1.25
C GLU A 71 8.12 -8.71 0.27
N ILE A 72 7.44 -7.69 0.85
CA ILE A 72 7.43 -7.42 2.29
C ILE A 72 6.78 -8.57 3.08
N PHE A 73 5.66 -9.09 2.57
CA PHE A 73 4.88 -10.14 3.22
C PHE A 73 5.20 -11.54 2.71
N ASP A 74 6.30 -11.70 1.97
CA ASP A 74 6.78 -13.03 1.62
C ASP A 74 7.36 -13.75 2.84
N PHE A 75 7.24 -15.08 2.89
CA PHE A 75 7.68 -15.87 4.03
C PHE A 75 8.21 -17.23 3.59
N ASN A 76 9.07 -17.80 4.42
CA ASN A 76 9.51 -19.18 4.33
C ASN A 76 8.80 -20.00 5.40
N GLU A 77 8.77 -21.32 5.18
CA GLU A 77 8.09 -22.24 6.10
C GLU A 77 8.68 -22.24 7.52
N ASP A 78 9.95 -21.88 7.66
CA ASP A 78 10.67 -21.92 8.94
C ASP A 78 10.76 -20.53 9.61
N ASP A 79 10.16 -19.50 9.02
CA ASP A 79 10.18 -18.16 9.60
C ASP A 79 9.52 -18.15 10.99
N GLU A 80 10.19 -17.50 11.93
CA GLU A 80 9.64 -17.28 13.25
C GLU A 80 8.60 -16.15 13.23
N ILE A 81 7.49 -16.35 13.92
CA ILE A 81 6.31 -15.45 13.86
C ILE A 81 6.68 -14.02 14.26
N GLU A 82 7.46 -13.89 15.32
CA GLU A 82 7.88 -12.58 15.84
C GLU A 82 8.74 -11.83 14.82
N GLU A 83 9.73 -12.50 14.25
CA GLU A 83 10.62 -11.93 13.25
C GLU A 83 9.86 -11.55 11.97
N TYR A 84 8.95 -12.42 11.51
CA TYR A 84 8.11 -12.16 10.35
C TYR A 84 7.23 -10.91 10.54
N LEU A 85 6.50 -10.83 11.65
CA LEU A 85 5.61 -9.69 11.90
C LEU A 85 6.40 -8.38 12.09
N LYS A 86 7.57 -8.45 12.76
CA LYS A 86 8.45 -7.30 12.92
C LYS A 86 9.04 -6.82 11.60
N SER A 87 9.50 -7.75 10.76
CA SER A 87 10.05 -7.41 9.43
C SER A 87 9.00 -6.78 8.52
N ASN A 88 7.75 -7.26 8.56
CA ASN A 88 6.63 -6.70 7.81
C ASN A 88 6.35 -5.25 8.24
N PHE A 89 6.32 -4.97 9.53
CA PHE A 89 6.10 -3.63 10.05
C PHE A 89 7.22 -2.68 9.64
N VAL A 90 8.48 -3.10 9.81
CA VAL A 90 9.66 -2.33 9.38
C VAL A 90 9.66 -2.12 7.86
N GLY A 91 9.34 -3.15 7.10
CA GLY A 91 9.23 -3.08 5.64
C GLY A 91 8.17 -2.07 5.17
N LEU A 92 7.02 -2.03 5.82
CA LEU A 92 5.99 -1.03 5.55
C LEU A 92 6.45 0.39 5.88
N LEU A 93 7.10 0.59 7.03
CA LEU A 93 7.66 1.90 7.40
C LEU A 93 8.78 2.35 6.45
N ALA A 94 9.54 1.43 5.89
CA ALA A 94 10.60 1.70 4.93
C ALA A 94 10.09 2.05 3.52
N CYS A 95 8.80 1.83 3.21
CA CYS A 95 8.22 2.26 1.96
C CYS A 95 8.39 3.78 1.78
N SER A 96 8.77 4.20 0.57
CA SER A 96 8.95 5.60 0.23
C SER A 96 7.61 6.37 0.23
N ASP A 97 7.67 7.68 0.39
CA ASP A 97 6.49 8.54 0.28
C ASP A 97 5.78 8.39 -1.08
N LYS A 98 6.53 8.09 -2.13
CA LYS A 98 5.97 7.83 -3.46
C LYS A 98 5.15 6.55 -3.49
N GLU A 99 5.60 5.48 -2.84
CA GLU A 99 4.85 4.22 -2.72
C GLU A 99 3.60 4.41 -1.85
N PHE A 100 3.69 5.22 -0.78
CA PHE A 100 2.53 5.57 0.04
C PHE A 100 1.54 6.52 -0.63
N SER A 101 1.95 7.27 -1.63
CA SER A 101 1.07 8.22 -2.32
C SER A 101 -0.11 7.55 -3.04
N ILE A 102 0.08 6.32 -3.53
CA ILE A 102 -1.04 5.58 -4.13
C ILE A 102 -2.10 5.21 -3.09
N ILE A 103 -1.70 4.97 -1.83
CA ILE A 103 -2.64 4.72 -0.72
C ILE A 103 -3.43 5.99 -0.42
N LYS A 104 -2.78 7.17 -0.37
CA LYS A 104 -3.46 8.46 -0.19
C LYS A 104 -4.50 8.70 -1.29
N ILE A 105 -4.13 8.50 -2.55
CA ILE A 105 -5.03 8.62 -3.70
C ILE A 105 -6.21 7.63 -3.58
N ALA A 106 -5.94 6.39 -3.18
CA ALA A 106 -6.97 5.37 -2.99
C ALA A 106 -7.95 5.72 -1.87
N MET A 107 -7.46 6.30 -0.76
CA MET A 107 -8.31 6.75 0.35
C MET A 107 -9.19 7.95 -0.04
N GLU A 108 -8.65 8.90 -0.81
CA GLU A 108 -9.44 10.03 -1.33
C GLU A 108 -10.52 9.57 -2.30
N GLU A 109 -10.21 8.61 -3.15
CA GLU A 109 -11.17 8.05 -4.11
C GLU A 109 -12.37 7.38 -3.42
N VAL A 110 -12.15 6.65 -2.33
CA VAL A 110 -13.22 6.06 -1.51
C VAL A 110 -14.11 7.14 -0.89
N ARG A 111 -13.52 8.27 -0.48
CA ARG A 111 -14.26 9.39 0.10
C ARG A 111 -15.16 10.08 -0.94
N GLU A 112 -14.64 10.29 -2.14
CA GLU A 112 -15.36 11.00 -3.21
C GLU A 112 -16.38 10.12 -3.92
N ILE A 113 -16.04 8.85 -4.15
CA ILE A 113 -16.86 7.89 -4.90
C ILE A 113 -16.78 6.53 -4.19
N PRO A 114 -17.66 6.27 -3.20
CA PRO A 114 -17.61 5.05 -2.38
C PRO A 114 -17.68 3.73 -3.17
N GLU A 115 -18.24 3.75 -4.38
CA GLU A 115 -18.29 2.59 -5.27
C GLU A 115 -16.91 2.23 -5.86
N ARG A 116 -15.96 3.16 -5.88
CA ARG A 116 -14.61 2.96 -6.40
C ARG A 116 -13.63 2.47 -5.33
N LYS A 117 -13.96 1.38 -4.65
CA LYS A 117 -13.10 0.78 -3.61
C LYS A 117 -11.93 -0.05 -4.16
N GLN A 118 -11.81 -0.19 -5.47
CA GLN A 118 -10.94 -1.20 -6.09
C GLN A 118 -9.46 -1.08 -5.68
N LEU A 119 -8.91 0.12 -5.61
CA LEU A 119 -7.49 0.31 -5.26
C LEU A 119 -7.21 -0.12 -3.81
N ILE A 120 -7.99 0.39 -2.86
CA ILE A 120 -7.76 0.07 -1.44
C ILE A 120 -8.08 -1.40 -1.13
N SER A 121 -9.12 -1.97 -1.76
CA SER A 121 -9.44 -3.39 -1.59
C SER A 121 -8.29 -4.28 -2.06
N ARG A 122 -7.70 -4.00 -3.22
CA ARG A 122 -6.57 -4.81 -3.74
C ARG A 122 -5.35 -4.76 -2.83
N ILE A 123 -5.04 -3.60 -2.25
CA ILE A 123 -3.97 -3.45 -1.27
C ILE A 123 -4.27 -4.29 -0.03
N THR A 124 -5.47 -4.15 0.51
CA THR A 124 -5.93 -4.88 1.71
C THR A 124 -5.94 -6.39 1.47
N ASP A 125 -6.53 -6.83 0.35
CA ASP A 125 -6.65 -8.24 0.01
C ASP A 125 -5.28 -8.92 -0.15
N THR A 126 -4.30 -8.23 -0.77
CA THR A 126 -2.94 -8.74 -0.92
C THR A 126 -2.28 -8.99 0.43
N ILE A 127 -2.36 -8.04 1.36
CA ILE A 127 -1.74 -8.17 2.69
C ILE A 127 -2.46 -9.24 3.52
N ILE A 128 -3.79 -9.20 3.58
CA ILE A 128 -4.58 -10.17 4.35
C ILE A 128 -4.39 -11.58 3.82
N PHE A 129 -4.32 -11.77 2.50
CA PHE A 129 -4.06 -13.06 1.90
C PHE A 129 -2.72 -13.64 2.37
N LYS A 130 -1.64 -12.88 2.27
CA LYS A 130 -0.29 -13.31 2.70
C LYS A 130 -0.22 -13.63 4.19
N LEU A 131 -0.77 -12.76 5.03
CA LEU A 131 -0.84 -13.00 6.48
C LEU A 131 -1.65 -14.24 6.83
N ASN A 132 -2.78 -14.46 6.14
CA ASN A 132 -3.61 -15.65 6.37
C ASN A 132 -2.86 -16.93 6.00
N GLU A 133 -2.17 -16.98 4.85
CA GLU A 133 -1.38 -18.15 4.45
C GLU A 133 -0.26 -18.42 5.47
N PHE A 134 0.43 -17.38 5.94
CA PHE A 134 1.45 -17.52 6.98
C PHE A 134 0.86 -18.11 8.28
N PHE A 135 -0.20 -17.50 8.83
CA PHE A 135 -0.80 -17.98 10.09
C PHE A 135 -1.44 -19.36 9.96
N LYS A 136 -2.02 -19.70 8.80
CA LYS A 136 -2.52 -21.03 8.53
C LYS A 136 -1.40 -22.07 8.65
N LEU A 137 -0.23 -21.80 8.05
CA LEU A 137 0.94 -22.65 8.17
C LEU A 137 1.42 -22.79 9.62
N GLN A 138 1.41 -21.69 10.41
CA GLN A 138 1.82 -21.74 11.82
C GLN A 138 0.87 -22.58 12.70
N VAL A 139 -0.45 -22.55 12.41
CA VAL A 139 -1.43 -23.46 13.02
C VAL A 139 -1.19 -24.90 12.62
N GLU A 140 -0.98 -25.20 11.33
CA GLU A 140 -0.70 -26.54 10.81
C GLU A 140 0.59 -27.16 11.40
N LYS A 141 1.56 -26.31 11.77
CA LYS A 141 2.81 -26.71 12.42
C LYS A 141 2.76 -26.74 13.96
N ASP A 142 1.57 -26.56 14.54
CA ASP A 142 1.38 -26.47 16.00
C ASP A 142 2.25 -25.37 16.71
N LYS A 143 2.74 -24.36 15.97
CA LYS A 143 3.49 -23.25 16.52
C LYS A 143 2.61 -22.23 17.26
N ILE A 144 1.32 -22.16 16.90
CA ILE A 144 0.28 -21.40 17.61
C ILE A 144 -0.94 -22.30 17.83
N ARG A 145 -1.73 -21.97 18.85
CA ARG A 145 -2.98 -22.69 19.14
C ARG A 145 -3.93 -22.66 17.95
N GLU A 146 -4.84 -23.63 17.90
CA GLU A 146 -5.92 -23.62 16.91
C GLU A 146 -6.72 -22.30 17.03
N ILE A 147 -6.71 -21.53 15.96
CA ILE A 147 -7.38 -20.23 15.82
C ILE A 147 -7.75 -20.03 14.35
N ASP A 148 -8.80 -19.25 14.09
CA ASP A 148 -9.11 -18.81 12.73
C ASP A 148 -7.99 -17.89 12.20
N SER A 149 -7.16 -18.43 11.30
CA SER A 149 -6.02 -17.73 10.71
C SER A 149 -6.42 -16.46 9.97
N LYS A 150 -7.60 -16.43 9.35
CA LYS A 150 -8.12 -15.26 8.65
C LYS A 150 -8.51 -14.16 9.61
N VAL A 151 -9.11 -14.48 10.74
CA VAL A 151 -9.43 -13.51 11.81
C VAL A 151 -8.12 -12.92 12.35
N LEU A 152 -7.12 -13.75 12.62
CA LEU A 152 -5.82 -13.28 13.09
C LEU A 152 -5.12 -12.39 12.06
N ALA A 153 -5.17 -12.76 10.78
CA ALA A 153 -4.63 -11.95 9.67
C ALA A 153 -5.30 -10.57 9.60
N VAL A 154 -6.63 -10.50 9.71
CA VAL A 154 -7.37 -9.23 9.70
C VAL A 154 -7.01 -8.38 10.91
N MET A 155 -6.86 -8.95 12.10
CA MET A 155 -6.47 -8.22 13.31
C MET A 155 -5.04 -7.66 13.17
N CYS A 156 -4.08 -8.47 12.76
CA CYS A 156 -2.70 -8.03 12.54
C CYS A 156 -2.61 -6.95 11.45
N PHE A 157 -3.30 -7.14 10.32
CA PHE A 157 -3.40 -6.13 9.28
C PHE A 157 -3.94 -4.81 9.83
N SER A 158 -5.07 -4.84 10.54
CA SER A 158 -5.74 -3.63 11.03
C SER A 158 -4.85 -2.84 11.98
N MET A 159 -4.16 -3.50 12.91
CA MET A 159 -3.27 -2.84 13.86
C MET A 159 -2.01 -2.29 13.16
N THR A 160 -1.34 -3.11 12.35
CA THR A 160 -0.10 -2.72 11.68
C THR A 160 -0.34 -1.63 10.64
N PHE A 161 -1.31 -1.83 9.76
CA PHE A 161 -1.58 -0.91 8.65
C PHE A 161 -2.07 0.45 9.16
N GLN A 162 -3.01 0.46 10.12
CA GLN A 162 -3.49 1.72 10.71
C GLN A 162 -2.38 2.49 11.42
N SER A 163 -1.46 1.80 12.10
CA SER A 163 -0.30 2.44 12.73
C SER A 163 0.61 3.09 11.69
N VAL A 164 0.91 2.38 10.59
CA VAL A 164 1.71 2.94 9.49
C VAL A 164 1.00 4.13 8.82
N ILE A 165 -0.32 4.09 8.66
CA ILE A 165 -1.11 5.22 8.17
C ILE A 165 -0.98 6.45 9.09
N LEU A 166 -1.02 6.27 10.41
CA LEU A 166 -0.82 7.37 11.36
C LEU A 166 0.53 8.04 11.17
N TRP A 167 1.61 7.27 11.05
CA TRP A 167 2.95 7.83 10.88
C TRP A 167 3.21 8.40 9.49
N LYS A 168 2.82 7.69 8.44
CA LYS A 168 3.20 8.02 7.06
C LYS A 168 2.20 8.91 6.31
N VAL A 169 0.91 8.79 6.62
CA VAL A 169 -0.14 9.52 5.89
C VAL A 169 -0.59 10.76 6.66
N TYR A 170 -0.78 10.62 7.97
CA TYR A 170 -1.26 11.74 8.79
C TYR A 170 -0.13 12.56 9.42
N ASP A 171 1.13 12.14 9.22
CA ASP A 171 2.30 12.77 9.84
C ASP A 171 2.10 12.97 11.36
N LYS A 172 1.44 12.02 11.98
CA LYS A 172 1.12 11.97 13.41
C LYS A 172 2.09 11.03 14.10
N ASN A 173 3.14 11.59 14.70
CA ASN A 173 3.95 10.82 15.63
C ASN A 173 3.21 10.76 16.98
N PRO A 174 2.77 9.55 17.43
CA PRO A 174 2.10 9.39 18.72
C PRO A 174 3.05 9.55 19.92
N GLY A 175 4.30 9.93 19.70
CA GLY A 175 5.33 10.00 20.77
C GLY A 175 5.88 8.63 21.17
N ILE A 176 5.69 7.63 20.34
CA ILE A 176 6.17 6.25 20.56
C ILE A 176 7.15 5.91 19.44
N GLU A 177 8.35 5.46 19.81
CA GLU A 177 9.32 4.96 18.85
C GLU A 177 8.80 3.69 18.16
N SER A 178 9.09 3.54 16.86
CA SER A 178 8.59 2.43 16.05
C SER A 178 8.98 1.05 16.58
N ASP A 179 10.21 0.92 17.08
CA ASP A 179 10.71 -0.33 17.67
C ASP A 179 10.00 -0.65 18.99
N HIS A 180 9.76 0.35 19.83
CA HIS A 180 8.99 0.18 21.05
C HIS A 180 7.54 -0.24 20.72
N PHE A 181 6.91 0.40 19.74
CA PHE A 181 5.57 0.04 19.31
C PHE A 181 5.50 -1.40 18.81
N SER A 182 6.42 -1.82 17.92
CA SER A 182 6.41 -3.17 17.37
C SER A 182 6.63 -4.24 18.45
N ASN A 183 7.55 -4.02 19.37
CA ASN A 183 7.81 -4.96 20.47
C ASN A 183 6.61 -5.05 21.43
N ALA A 184 6.00 -3.93 21.81
CA ALA A 184 4.80 -3.91 22.66
C ALA A 184 3.60 -4.56 21.96
N PHE A 185 3.41 -4.33 20.66
CA PHE A 185 2.39 -4.98 19.88
C PHE A 185 2.55 -6.50 19.85
N LEU A 186 3.78 -6.98 19.64
CA LEU A 186 4.09 -8.42 19.66
C LEU A 186 3.87 -9.03 21.04
N ASP A 187 4.30 -8.36 22.09
CA ASP A 187 4.06 -8.80 23.46
C ASP A 187 2.56 -8.95 23.76
N ILE A 188 1.74 -7.96 23.39
CA ILE A 188 0.29 -8.01 23.53
C ILE A 188 -0.32 -9.16 22.72
N LEU A 189 0.16 -9.37 21.49
CA LEU A 189 -0.32 -10.43 20.61
C LEU A 189 -0.04 -11.83 21.20
N TYR A 190 1.14 -12.04 21.76
CA TYR A 190 1.56 -13.33 22.32
C TYR A 190 1.03 -13.59 23.73
N ASN A 191 1.11 -12.60 24.60
CA ASN A 191 0.85 -12.76 26.03
C ASN A 191 -0.54 -12.24 26.42
N GLY A 192 -1.21 -11.48 25.54
CA GLY A 192 -2.49 -10.83 25.83
C GLY A 192 -2.35 -9.66 26.81
N ILE A 193 -3.48 -9.21 27.37
CA ILE A 193 -3.55 -8.08 28.31
C ILE A 193 -3.99 -8.49 29.72
N LYS A 194 -4.15 -9.79 29.96
CA LYS A 194 -4.46 -10.28 31.31
C LYS A 194 -3.19 -10.37 32.12
N ALA A 195 -3.25 -9.87 33.36
CA ALA A 195 -2.23 -10.10 34.38
C ALA A 195 -2.25 -11.55 34.86
#